data_93ba36e26e19ce8179d5c70666cd25d9
#
_entry.id   93ba36e26e19ce8179d5c70666cd25d9
#
_cell.length_a   1.000
_cell.length_b   1.000
_cell.length_c   1.000
_cell.angle_alpha   90.00
_cell.angle_beta   90.00
_cell.angle_gamma   90.00
#
_symmetry.space_group_name_H-M   'P 1'
#
loop_
_entity.id
_entity.type
_entity.pdbx_description
1 polymer ?
#
loop_
_entity_poly.entity_id
_entity_poly.type
_entity_poly.pdbx_seq_one_letter_code
_entity_poly.pdbx_strand_id
1 'polypeptide(L)'
;MSDADATTDDGGKPDFDPLAERLAETGAGGYLIHDDGEDSDQRYVAGFDAPDPFSTLFTGSDTHLLVSGLEYGRARTESRADTVRRNSQFDYREKVTEHGAREAKHHVLSAFLDSVVPDGETSEDASPTKNGVDSVLVPEDFPLGTAEGLRDRGITVQVETDGVVEEIRARKTAEEIDHVRETQRANETALAAAESLLREATVEEGHLSHDGSTLTSERVKTAIETTLVERGCALDDTIVACGTDGADPHDRGSGPLAPDEPVVIDVFPRSKATKYHADMTRTFVVGEPTAAVRRRHEATLEAMDAAYDVLAAGASGGITGAAVHDAVCDVYEDAGYDTFRSNPQAETGFIHSTGHGVGLDVHESPGVSPDGDELEPGNVITIEPGLYDPAHGGIRVEDLVVVREDGFENLTDYHRDLVLD
;
A
#
# COMPACT_ATOMS: atom_id res chain seq x y z
N MET A 1 -31.08 30.63 6.32
CA MET A 1 -30.53 30.45 4.97
C MET A 1 -29.08 30.86 5.10
N SER A 2 -28.29 29.88 5.34
CA SER A 2 -26.81 29.97 5.41
C SER A 2 -26.36 28.98 4.34
N ASP A 3 -25.67 29.51 3.33
CA ASP A 3 -25.08 28.72 2.25
C ASP A 3 -24.05 27.82 2.87
N ALA A 4 -24.31 26.53 2.85
CA ALA A 4 -23.32 25.50 3.09
C ALA A 4 -22.42 25.52 1.86
N ASP A 5 -21.15 25.78 2.11
CA ASP A 5 -20.05 25.74 1.16
C ASP A 5 -20.04 24.37 0.49
N ALA A 6 -20.34 24.38 -0.80
CA ALA A 6 -20.21 23.21 -1.63
C ALA A 6 -18.71 23.05 -1.87
N THR A 7 -18.08 22.12 -1.17
CA THR A 7 -16.77 21.59 -1.58
C THR A 7 -16.94 21.10 -3.02
N THR A 8 -16.30 21.76 -3.93
CA THR A 8 -16.19 21.35 -5.33
C THR A 8 -15.48 20.01 -5.36
N ASP A 9 -16.25 18.95 -5.59
CA ASP A 9 -15.75 17.65 -6.01
C ASP A 9 -14.98 17.87 -7.34
N ASP A 10 -13.66 18.07 -7.24
CA ASP A 10 -12.75 18.27 -8.38
C ASP A 10 -12.30 16.92 -8.93
N GLY A 11 -13.26 15.98 -8.97
CA GLY A 11 -13.22 14.72 -9.71
C GLY A 11 -11.84 14.06 -9.85
N GLY A 12 -11.32 13.39 -8.81
CA GLY A 12 -10.33 12.33 -8.98
C GLY A 12 -8.86 12.73 -8.97
N LYS A 13 -8.49 14.01 -8.83
CA LYS A 13 -7.08 14.39 -8.71
C LYS A 13 -6.62 14.43 -7.24
N PRO A 14 -5.40 13.94 -6.95
CA PRO A 14 -4.81 14.11 -5.62
C PRO A 14 -4.68 15.59 -5.25
N ASP A 15 -4.89 15.89 -3.97
CA ASP A 15 -4.65 17.21 -3.40
C ASP A 15 -3.19 17.34 -2.96
N PHE A 16 -2.41 18.14 -3.66
CA PHE A 16 -1.01 18.42 -3.35
C PHE A 16 -0.80 19.71 -2.56
N ASP A 17 -1.86 20.35 -2.04
CA ASP A 17 -1.73 21.56 -1.21
C ASP A 17 -0.82 21.32 0.02
N PRO A 18 -0.89 20.19 0.75
CA PRO A 18 0.04 19.92 1.85
C PRO A 18 1.51 19.91 1.42
N LEU A 19 1.83 19.36 0.24
CA LEU A 19 3.19 19.38 -0.30
C LEU A 19 3.62 20.80 -0.69
N ALA A 20 2.72 21.61 -1.25
CA ALA A 20 2.98 23.02 -1.55
C ALA A 20 3.22 23.84 -0.28
N GLU A 21 2.45 23.61 0.78
CA GLU A 21 2.66 24.23 2.10
C GLU A 21 4.03 23.84 2.67
N ARG A 22 4.41 22.59 2.57
CA ARG A 22 5.72 22.10 3.03
C ARG A 22 6.89 22.74 2.29
N LEU A 23 6.76 22.96 0.97
CA LEU A 23 7.74 23.72 0.19
C LEU A 23 7.86 25.16 0.68
N ALA A 24 6.73 25.81 0.95
CA ALA A 24 6.72 27.19 1.44
C ALA A 24 7.36 27.31 2.84
N GLU A 25 7.12 26.37 3.74
CA GLU A 25 7.72 26.34 5.09
C GLU A 25 9.24 26.19 5.06
N THR A 26 9.75 25.33 4.18
CA THR A 26 11.19 25.03 4.08
C THR A 26 11.95 26.00 3.18
N GLY A 27 11.22 26.77 2.36
CA GLY A 27 11.79 27.67 1.36
C GLY A 27 12.46 26.92 0.21
N ALA A 28 12.12 25.64 0.00
CA ALA A 28 12.58 24.86 -1.15
C ALA A 28 11.81 25.25 -2.41
N GLY A 29 12.51 25.33 -3.54
CA GLY A 29 11.92 25.66 -4.84
C GLY A 29 11.17 24.51 -5.49
N GLY A 30 11.22 23.29 -4.92
CA GLY A 30 10.46 22.13 -5.39
C GLY A 30 10.76 20.85 -4.63
N TYR A 31 9.85 19.88 -4.77
CA TYR A 31 10.03 18.49 -4.29
C TYR A 31 10.49 17.63 -5.46
N LEU A 32 11.63 16.99 -5.31
CA LEU A 32 12.31 16.22 -6.37
C LEU A 32 12.37 14.75 -5.99
N ILE A 33 11.75 13.90 -6.81
CA ILE A 33 11.90 12.45 -6.75
C ILE A 33 12.74 11.99 -7.94
N HIS A 34 13.56 10.95 -7.77
CA HIS A 34 14.34 10.33 -8.84
C HIS A 34 14.41 8.83 -8.67
N ASP A 35 13.42 8.15 -9.20
CA ASP A 35 13.30 6.69 -9.15
C ASP A 35 12.57 6.14 -10.39
N ASP A 36 12.38 4.84 -10.48
CA ASP A 36 11.56 4.22 -11.53
C ASP A 36 10.07 4.19 -11.14
N GLY A 37 9.26 3.58 -11.99
CA GLY A 37 7.82 3.51 -11.77
C GLY A 37 7.39 2.43 -10.77
N GLU A 38 8.26 1.68 -10.14
CA GLU A 38 7.90 0.80 -9.02
C GLU A 38 7.87 1.56 -7.68
N ASP A 39 8.56 2.69 -7.59
CA ASP A 39 8.43 3.61 -6.45
C ASP A 39 7.04 4.25 -6.44
N SER A 40 6.34 4.14 -5.32
CA SER A 40 4.95 4.54 -5.19
C SER A 40 4.78 6.05 -5.14
N ASP A 41 5.69 6.80 -4.50
CA ASP A 41 5.65 8.26 -4.44
C ASP A 41 5.97 8.86 -5.81
N GLN A 42 6.98 8.31 -6.50
CA GLN A 42 7.31 8.69 -7.87
C GLN A 42 6.10 8.52 -8.80
N ARG A 43 5.45 7.36 -8.72
CA ARG A 43 4.24 7.07 -9.49
C ARG A 43 3.08 8.00 -9.12
N TYR A 44 2.88 8.24 -7.83
CA TYR A 44 1.78 9.04 -7.31
C TYR A 44 1.89 10.50 -7.76
N VAL A 45 3.05 11.13 -7.57
CA VAL A 45 3.26 12.53 -7.95
C VAL A 45 3.30 12.70 -9.48
N ALA A 46 3.97 11.81 -10.19
CA ALA A 46 4.06 11.85 -11.66
C ALA A 46 2.74 11.48 -12.36
N GLY A 47 1.91 10.61 -11.75
CA GLY A 47 0.82 9.93 -12.45
C GLY A 47 1.33 9.11 -13.63
N PHE A 48 2.54 8.54 -13.53
CA PHE A 48 3.22 7.87 -14.63
C PHE A 48 4.08 6.71 -14.16
N ASP A 49 4.10 5.66 -14.96
CA ASP A 49 4.82 4.42 -14.72
C ASP A 49 5.86 4.19 -15.83
N ALA A 50 7.14 4.14 -15.47
CA ALA A 50 8.24 3.82 -16.38
C ALA A 50 9.21 2.81 -15.76
N PRO A 51 9.76 1.86 -16.55
CA PRO A 51 10.67 0.83 -16.03
C PRO A 51 12.08 1.35 -15.71
N ASP A 52 12.47 2.48 -16.27
CA ASP A 52 13.76 3.11 -16.02
C ASP A 52 13.58 4.34 -15.13
N PRO A 53 14.54 4.65 -14.24
CA PRO A 53 14.48 5.83 -13.40
C PRO A 53 14.35 7.14 -14.20
N PHE A 54 13.42 7.98 -13.74
CA PHE A 54 13.18 9.33 -14.26
C PHE A 54 13.07 10.32 -13.10
N SER A 55 12.99 11.61 -13.39
CA SER A 55 12.86 12.61 -12.32
C SER A 55 11.50 13.30 -12.41
N THR A 56 10.88 13.47 -11.26
CA THR A 56 9.66 14.26 -11.05
C THR A 56 10.00 15.43 -10.14
N LEU A 57 9.66 16.64 -10.57
CA LEU A 57 9.79 17.85 -9.79
C LEU A 57 8.41 18.50 -9.65
N PHE A 58 7.93 18.65 -8.42
CA PHE A 58 6.76 19.43 -8.08
C PHE A 58 7.16 20.78 -7.51
N THR A 59 6.59 21.88 -8.02
CA THR A 59 7.00 23.26 -7.66
C THR A 59 5.99 24.05 -6.87
N GLY A 60 4.99 23.37 -6.29
CA GLY A 60 3.89 23.99 -5.53
C GLY A 60 2.58 24.01 -6.30
N SER A 61 2.59 24.22 -7.61
CA SER A 61 1.40 24.10 -8.48
C SER A 61 1.62 23.17 -9.66
N ASP A 62 2.82 23.14 -10.21
CA ASP A 62 3.13 22.44 -11.45
C ASP A 62 4.01 21.21 -11.22
N THR A 63 3.73 20.15 -11.96
CA THR A 63 4.55 18.93 -12.00
C THR A 63 5.35 18.88 -13.30
N HIS A 64 6.65 18.66 -13.18
CA HIS A 64 7.60 18.60 -14.29
C HIS A 64 8.31 17.27 -14.33
N LEU A 65 8.35 16.60 -15.50
CA LEU A 65 9.08 15.35 -15.70
C LEU A 65 10.32 15.51 -16.56
N LEU A 66 11.40 14.84 -16.15
CA LEU A 66 12.58 14.61 -16.96
C LEU A 66 12.73 13.11 -17.22
N VAL A 67 12.45 12.69 -18.45
CA VAL A 67 12.41 11.28 -18.84
C VAL A 67 13.45 10.94 -19.92
N SER A 68 13.62 9.65 -20.17
CA SER A 68 14.40 9.17 -21.32
C SER A 68 13.69 9.49 -22.64
N GLY A 69 14.44 9.43 -23.76
CA GLY A 69 13.83 9.58 -25.07
C GLY A 69 12.84 8.47 -25.44
N LEU A 70 12.94 7.30 -24.81
CA LEU A 70 12.04 6.17 -25.01
C LEU A 70 10.67 6.45 -24.40
N GLU A 71 10.66 7.01 -23.19
CA GLU A 71 9.43 7.26 -22.42
C GLU A 71 8.76 8.60 -22.76
N TYR A 72 9.45 9.49 -23.48
CA TYR A 72 8.95 10.85 -23.74
C TYR A 72 7.57 10.92 -24.38
N GLY A 73 7.27 10.00 -25.30
CA GLY A 73 5.96 9.96 -25.97
C GLY A 73 4.83 9.52 -25.03
N ARG A 74 5.08 8.49 -24.24
CA ARG A 74 4.15 7.97 -23.22
C ARG A 74 3.92 9.01 -22.11
N ALA A 75 4.98 9.52 -21.54
CA ALA A 75 4.89 10.49 -20.44
C ALA A 75 4.01 11.71 -20.80
N ARG A 76 4.08 12.20 -22.06
CA ARG A 76 3.25 13.34 -22.52
C ARG A 76 1.76 13.03 -22.63
N THR A 77 1.37 11.78 -22.70
CA THR A 77 -0.04 11.37 -22.90
C THR A 77 -0.61 10.66 -21.68
N GLU A 78 0.22 10.10 -20.84
CA GLU A 78 -0.19 9.23 -19.73
C GLU A 78 0.05 9.90 -18.36
N SER A 79 1.05 10.82 -18.24
CA SER A 79 1.36 11.46 -16.95
C SER A 79 0.41 12.61 -16.60
N ARG A 80 0.38 12.98 -15.34
CA ARG A 80 -0.29 14.19 -14.83
C ARG A 80 0.56 15.46 -14.98
N ALA A 81 1.78 15.33 -15.50
CA ALA A 81 2.73 16.44 -15.54
C ALA A 81 2.31 17.56 -16.49
N ASP A 82 2.45 18.80 -16.02
CA ASP A 82 2.24 20.02 -16.81
C ASP A 82 3.33 20.19 -17.87
N THR A 83 4.53 19.71 -17.56
CA THR A 83 5.68 19.79 -18.45
C THR A 83 6.46 18.49 -18.48
N VAL A 84 6.70 17.96 -19.68
CA VAL A 84 7.58 16.81 -19.88
C VAL A 84 8.81 17.22 -20.70
N ARG A 85 9.99 16.94 -20.18
CA ARG A 85 11.29 17.15 -20.84
C ARG A 85 11.98 15.80 -21.04
N ARG A 86 12.91 15.74 -22.00
CA ARG A 86 13.73 14.56 -22.24
C ARG A 86 15.22 14.88 -22.11
N ASN A 87 16.00 13.93 -21.65
CA ASN A 87 17.45 14.07 -21.42
C ASN A 87 18.21 14.70 -22.60
N SER A 88 17.80 14.42 -23.86
CA SER A 88 18.44 14.94 -25.05
C SER A 88 18.24 16.45 -25.28
N GLN A 89 17.33 17.11 -24.58
CA GLN A 89 17.14 18.56 -24.63
C GLN A 89 18.19 19.31 -23.79
N PHE A 90 18.94 18.58 -22.98
CA PHE A 90 20.00 19.07 -22.10
C PHE A 90 21.37 18.49 -22.49
N ASP A 91 21.61 18.24 -23.78
CA ASP A 91 22.88 17.81 -24.36
C ASP A 91 23.48 16.54 -23.74
N TYR A 92 22.64 15.58 -23.33
CA TYR A 92 23.05 14.37 -22.60
C TYR A 92 24.22 13.63 -23.30
N ARG A 93 24.17 13.47 -24.65
CA ARG A 93 25.23 12.76 -25.39
C ARG A 93 26.58 13.47 -25.36
N GLU A 94 26.58 14.79 -25.43
CA GLU A 94 27.79 15.60 -25.31
C GLU A 94 28.36 15.49 -23.91
N LYS A 95 27.47 15.62 -22.88
CA LYS A 95 27.86 15.46 -21.47
C LYS A 95 28.45 14.08 -21.17
N VAL A 96 27.89 13.01 -21.78
CA VAL A 96 28.45 11.65 -21.64
C VAL A 96 29.85 11.57 -22.22
N THR A 97 30.10 12.22 -23.37
CA THR A 97 31.42 12.22 -24.01
C THR A 97 32.45 13.00 -23.19
N GLU A 98 32.02 14.08 -22.55
CA GLU A 98 32.94 14.97 -21.79
C GLU A 98 33.20 14.46 -20.37
N HIS A 99 32.16 13.91 -19.67
CA HIS A 99 32.22 13.65 -18.25
C HIS A 99 31.95 12.17 -17.88
N GLY A 100 31.57 11.34 -18.85
CA GLY A 100 31.12 9.98 -18.61
C GLY A 100 29.63 9.91 -18.23
N ALA A 101 29.05 8.72 -18.34
CA ALA A 101 27.59 8.53 -18.23
C ALA A 101 27.00 8.93 -16.87
N ARG A 102 27.73 8.68 -15.78
CA ARG A 102 27.28 9.02 -14.41
C ARG A 102 27.17 10.52 -14.21
N GLU A 103 28.25 11.23 -14.46
CA GLU A 103 28.31 12.70 -14.29
C GLU A 103 27.37 13.42 -15.27
N ALA A 104 27.20 12.89 -16.48
CA ALA A 104 26.29 13.44 -17.48
C ALA A 104 24.85 13.49 -16.94
N LYS A 105 24.40 12.48 -16.16
CA LYS A 105 23.07 12.48 -15.53
C LYS A 105 22.92 13.65 -14.57
N HIS A 106 23.92 13.90 -13.71
CA HIS A 106 23.88 15.00 -12.75
C HIS A 106 23.88 16.37 -13.45
N HIS A 107 24.65 16.52 -14.55
CA HIS A 107 24.63 17.74 -15.37
C HIS A 107 23.27 17.99 -16.03
N VAL A 108 22.62 16.92 -16.53
CA VAL A 108 21.30 17.00 -17.16
C VAL A 108 20.23 17.35 -16.14
N LEU A 109 20.24 16.71 -14.96
CA LEU A 109 19.28 16.99 -13.90
C LEU A 109 19.45 18.43 -13.38
N SER A 110 20.67 18.90 -13.15
CA SER A 110 20.92 20.30 -12.78
C SER A 110 20.42 21.27 -13.86
N ALA A 111 20.68 21.02 -15.14
CA ALA A 111 20.20 21.88 -16.23
C ALA A 111 18.66 21.83 -16.38
N PHE A 112 18.03 20.70 -16.05
CA PHE A 112 16.59 20.61 -15.98
C PHE A 112 16.03 21.50 -14.86
N LEU A 113 16.58 21.42 -13.63
CA LEU A 113 16.19 22.28 -12.50
C LEU A 113 16.38 23.76 -12.81
N ASP A 114 17.51 24.13 -13.47
CA ASP A 114 17.77 25.50 -13.92
C ASP A 114 16.75 25.99 -14.98
N SER A 115 16.06 25.09 -15.68
CA SER A 115 15.09 25.43 -16.73
C SER A 115 13.65 25.61 -16.23
N VAL A 116 13.39 25.26 -14.98
CA VAL A 116 12.07 25.39 -14.32
C VAL A 116 12.05 26.65 -13.47
N VAL A 117 11.04 27.47 -13.67
CA VAL A 117 10.84 28.70 -12.86
C VAL A 117 9.91 28.34 -11.71
N PRO A 118 10.33 28.49 -10.45
CA PRO A 118 9.46 28.25 -9.30
C PRO A 118 8.28 29.25 -9.27
N ASP A 119 7.14 28.79 -8.73
CA ASP A 119 5.99 29.67 -8.52
C ASP A 119 6.32 30.82 -7.55
N GLY A 120 5.82 32.01 -7.86
CA GLY A 120 5.95 33.20 -7.02
C GLY A 120 7.08 34.17 -7.40
N GLU A 121 7.98 33.86 -8.31
CA GLU A 121 9.07 34.75 -8.75
C GLU A 121 8.74 35.62 -9.99
N THR A 122 7.50 36.03 -10.17
CA THR A 122 7.14 37.06 -11.17
C THR A 122 7.25 38.48 -10.60
N SER A 123 8.32 38.83 -9.89
CA SER A 123 8.56 40.23 -9.51
C SER A 123 9.37 40.91 -10.61
N GLU A 124 8.84 42.02 -11.13
CA GLU A 124 9.52 42.91 -12.10
C GLU A 124 10.85 43.52 -11.57
N ASP A 125 11.20 43.18 -10.32
CA ASP A 125 12.41 43.64 -9.62
C ASP A 125 13.50 42.54 -9.42
N ALA A 126 13.30 41.31 -9.92
CA ALA A 126 14.28 40.27 -9.79
C ALA A 126 15.52 40.56 -10.66
N SER A 127 16.65 40.66 -10.01
CA SER A 127 17.96 40.78 -10.69
C SER A 127 18.20 39.53 -11.55
N PRO A 128 18.71 39.62 -12.78
CA PRO A 128 18.69 38.54 -13.79
C PRO A 128 19.75 37.44 -13.52
N THR A 129 19.84 36.88 -12.31
CA THR A 129 20.96 36.02 -11.97
C THR A 129 20.63 34.57 -11.62
N LYS A 130 19.37 34.13 -11.52
CA LYS A 130 18.99 32.70 -11.56
C LYS A 130 17.46 32.55 -11.64
N ASN A 131 16.96 32.01 -12.73
CA ASN A 131 15.52 31.76 -12.94
C ASN A 131 15.17 30.28 -12.70
N GLY A 132 15.98 29.49 -12.01
CA GLY A 132 15.81 28.07 -11.84
C GLY A 132 15.67 27.65 -10.38
N VAL A 133 15.27 26.39 -10.16
CA VAL A 133 15.20 25.76 -8.85
C VAL A 133 16.61 25.48 -8.35
N ASP A 134 17.04 26.16 -7.28
CA ASP A 134 18.37 26.02 -6.67
C ASP A 134 18.32 25.35 -5.28
N SER A 135 17.13 25.02 -4.80
CA SER A 135 16.89 24.30 -3.56
C SER A 135 15.74 23.29 -3.75
N VAL A 136 15.94 22.04 -3.37
CA VAL A 136 14.93 20.97 -3.47
C VAL A 136 14.78 20.24 -2.13
N LEU A 137 13.53 19.85 -1.82
CA LEU A 137 13.24 18.77 -0.90
C LEU A 137 13.29 17.44 -1.67
N VAL A 138 13.72 16.38 -1.01
CA VAL A 138 13.78 15.01 -1.57
C VAL A 138 13.29 14.01 -0.55
N PRO A 139 12.72 12.86 -0.94
CA PRO A 139 12.36 11.79 0.00
C PRO A 139 13.59 11.21 0.72
N GLU A 140 13.39 10.50 1.85
CA GLU A 140 14.48 9.94 2.66
C GLU A 140 15.34 8.93 1.90
N ASP A 141 14.75 8.17 0.99
CA ASP A 141 15.40 7.15 0.17
C ASP A 141 16.02 7.70 -1.13
N PHE A 142 15.97 9.02 -1.33
CA PHE A 142 16.52 9.66 -2.52
C PHE A 142 17.98 9.24 -2.76
N PRO A 143 18.36 8.86 -4.00
CA PRO A 143 19.69 8.31 -4.28
C PRO A 143 20.83 9.25 -3.85
N LEU A 144 21.60 8.85 -2.83
CA LEU A 144 22.69 9.66 -2.26
C LEU A 144 23.67 10.16 -3.32
N GLY A 145 24.00 9.33 -4.33
CA GLY A 145 24.90 9.72 -5.41
C GLY A 145 24.35 10.85 -6.28
N THR A 146 23.02 10.91 -6.45
CA THR A 146 22.33 11.98 -7.17
C THR A 146 22.30 13.25 -6.32
N ALA A 147 22.02 13.14 -5.02
CA ALA A 147 22.05 14.25 -4.07
C ALA A 147 23.42 14.94 -4.03
N GLU A 148 24.52 14.17 -3.90
CA GLU A 148 25.89 14.72 -3.93
C GLU A 148 26.21 15.37 -5.29
N GLY A 149 25.81 14.75 -6.40
CA GLY A 149 25.98 15.32 -7.73
C GLY A 149 25.26 16.66 -7.92
N LEU A 150 24.11 16.87 -7.30
CA LEU A 150 23.39 18.15 -7.28
C LEU A 150 24.08 19.17 -6.37
N ARG A 151 24.52 18.77 -5.16
CA ARG A 151 25.26 19.63 -4.21
C ARG A 151 26.57 20.15 -4.82
N ASP A 152 27.32 19.31 -5.55
CA ASP A 152 28.55 19.70 -6.26
C ASP A 152 28.29 20.78 -7.34
N ARG A 153 27.02 20.92 -7.78
CA ARG A 153 26.58 21.93 -8.77
C ARG A 153 25.87 23.14 -8.13
N GLY A 154 25.92 23.20 -6.79
CA GLY A 154 25.42 24.35 -6.02
C GLY A 154 23.91 24.33 -5.79
N ILE A 155 23.26 23.18 -5.97
CA ILE A 155 21.86 22.98 -5.61
C ILE A 155 21.77 22.54 -4.15
N THR A 156 20.94 23.21 -3.36
CA THR A 156 20.68 22.79 -1.99
C THR A 156 19.73 21.59 -2.01
N VAL A 157 20.11 20.47 -1.36
CA VAL A 157 19.27 19.27 -1.24
C VAL A 157 18.97 19.04 0.24
N GLN A 158 17.72 19.12 0.61
CA GLN A 158 17.18 18.89 1.94
C GLN A 158 16.30 17.62 1.92
N VAL A 159 16.39 16.82 2.97
CA VAL A 159 15.54 15.63 3.10
C VAL A 159 14.21 16.03 3.72
N GLU A 160 13.11 15.59 3.13
CA GLU A 160 11.78 15.63 3.70
C GLU A 160 11.63 14.40 4.61
N THR A 161 11.32 14.63 5.89
CA THR A 161 11.29 13.59 6.94
C THR A 161 9.91 13.39 7.57
N ASP A 162 8.94 14.21 7.18
CA ASP A 162 7.61 14.17 7.79
C ASP A 162 6.64 13.28 6.99
N GLY A 163 7.07 12.74 5.83
CA GLY A 163 6.28 11.80 5.03
C GLY A 163 5.08 12.44 4.34
N VAL A 164 5.18 13.71 3.92
CA VAL A 164 4.04 14.46 3.39
C VAL A 164 3.35 13.80 2.19
N VAL A 165 4.11 13.15 1.29
CA VAL A 165 3.51 12.45 0.13
C VAL A 165 2.77 11.19 0.59
N GLU A 166 3.31 10.47 1.57
CA GLU A 166 2.65 9.32 2.17
C GLU A 166 1.34 9.71 2.88
N GLU A 167 1.31 10.85 3.59
CA GLU A 167 0.09 11.39 4.20
C GLU A 167 -0.98 11.75 3.15
N ILE A 168 -0.57 12.34 2.01
CA ILE A 168 -1.49 12.62 0.91
C ILE A 168 -2.04 11.31 0.33
N ARG A 169 -1.19 10.31 0.10
CA ARG A 169 -1.56 8.97 -0.38
C ARG A 169 -2.49 8.23 0.58
N ALA A 170 -2.34 8.46 1.89
CA ALA A 170 -3.19 7.85 2.90
C ALA A 170 -4.67 8.18 2.70
N ARG A 171 -4.99 9.39 2.23
CA ARG A 171 -6.36 9.85 1.94
C ARG A 171 -6.71 9.63 0.47
N LYS A 172 -7.30 8.49 0.17
CA LYS A 172 -7.67 8.10 -1.19
C LYS A 172 -8.83 8.94 -1.73
N THR A 173 -8.69 9.39 -2.95
CA THR A 173 -9.78 9.97 -3.74
C THR A 173 -10.84 8.90 -4.06
N ALA A 174 -12.00 9.32 -4.55
CA ALA A 174 -13.06 8.38 -4.95
C ALA A 174 -12.59 7.43 -6.07
N GLU A 175 -11.77 7.92 -7.01
CA GLU A 175 -11.22 7.11 -8.11
C GLU A 175 -10.24 6.05 -7.59
N GLU A 176 -9.38 6.42 -6.64
CA GLU A 176 -8.43 5.50 -6.02
C GLU A 176 -9.12 4.41 -5.20
N ILE A 177 -10.19 4.78 -4.47
CA ILE A 177 -11.03 3.81 -3.76
C ILE A 177 -11.69 2.83 -4.76
N ASP A 178 -12.13 3.30 -5.91
CA ASP A 178 -12.69 2.44 -6.95
C ASP A 178 -11.63 1.48 -7.52
N HIS A 179 -10.38 1.92 -7.68
CA HIS A 179 -9.27 1.06 -8.09
C HIS A 179 -9.00 -0.06 -7.07
N VAL A 180 -8.95 0.29 -5.77
CA VAL A 180 -8.81 -0.71 -4.69
C VAL A 180 -9.98 -1.68 -4.70
N ARG A 181 -11.21 -1.18 -4.82
CA ARG A 181 -12.44 -2.01 -4.86
C ARG A 181 -12.44 -3.00 -6.03
N GLU A 182 -11.95 -2.60 -7.21
CA GLU A 182 -11.83 -3.49 -8.36
C GLU A 182 -10.77 -4.58 -8.13
N THR A 183 -9.64 -4.23 -7.51
CA THR A 183 -8.60 -5.20 -7.16
C THR A 183 -9.12 -6.17 -6.07
N GLN A 184 -9.89 -5.69 -5.10
CA GLN A 184 -10.50 -6.53 -4.05
C GLN A 184 -11.50 -7.55 -4.64
N ARG A 185 -12.30 -7.18 -5.62
CA ARG A 185 -13.18 -8.15 -6.31
C ARG A 185 -12.40 -9.24 -7.08
N ALA A 186 -11.24 -8.88 -7.61
CA ALA A 186 -10.35 -9.87 -8.23
C ALA A 186 -9.76 -10.80 -7.17
N ASN A 187 -9.40 -10.26 -6.02
CA ASN A 187 -8.92 -11.01 -4.85
C ASN A 187 -9.96 -12.02 -4.34
N GLU A 188 -11.20 -11.58 -4.12
CA GLU A 188 -12.32 -12.46 -3.74
C GLU A 188 -12.54 -13.60 -4.73
N THR A 189 -12.42 -13.32 -6.03
CA THR A 189 -12.52 -14.37 -7.06
C THR A 189 -11.37 -15.37 -6.98
N ALA A 190 -10.17 -14.93 -6.65
CA ALA A 190 -9.01 -15.80 -6.50
C ALA A 190 -9.10 -16.67 -5.24
N LEU A 191 -9.59 -16.07 -4.13
CA LEU A 191 -9.85 -16.83 -2.91
C LEU A 191 -10.95 -17.87 -3.12
N ALA A 192 -12.02 -17.54 -3.87
CA ALA A 192 -13.08 -18.49 -4.22
C ALA A 192 -12.55 -19.68 -5.05
N ALA A 193 -11.55 -19.48 -5.91
CA ALA A 193 -10.89 -20.57 -6.61
C ALA A 193 -10.11 -21.49 -5.67
N ALA A 194 -9.41 -20.91 -4.67
CA ALA A 194 -8.75 -21.68 -3.61
C ALA A 194 -9.76 -22.46 -2.76
N GLU A 195 -10.84 -21.81 -2.34
CA GLU A 195 -11.90 -22.44 -1.56
C GLU A 195 -12.55 -23.60 -2.33
N SER A 196 -12.80 -23.47 -3.63
CA SER A 196 -13.35 -24.56 -4.45
C SER A 196 -12.45 -25.81 -4.43
N LEU A 197 -11.13 -25.65 -4.50
CA LEU A 197 -10.20 -26.77 -4.37
C LEU A 197 -10.29 -27.46 -3.01
N LEU A 198 -10.47 -26.67 -1.94
CA LEU A 198 -10.64 -27.21 -0.58
C LEU A 198 -11.97 -27.93 -0.42
N ARG A 199 -13.08 -27.38 -0.91
CA ARG A 199 -14.44 -27.99 -0.85
C ARG A 199 -14.52 -29.27 -1.66
N GLU A 200 -13.84 -29.38 -2.79
CA GLU A 200 -13.83 -30.56 -3.65
C GLU A 200 -12.81 -31.61 -3.19
N ALA A 201 -11.98 -31.31 -2.19
CA ALA A 201 -10.99 -32.22 -1.68
C ALA A 201 -11.60 -33.39 -0.91
N THR A 202 -10.99 -34.55 -1.08
CA THR A 202 -11.26 -35.77 -0.32
C THR A 202 -10.08 -36.08 0.59
N VAL A 203 -10.32 -36.86 1.66
CA VAL A 203 -9.24 -37.28 2.56
C VAL A 203 -8.65 -38.62 2.08
N GLU A 204 -7.38 -38.64 1.73
CA GLU A 204 -6.64 -39.81 1.32
C GLU A 204 -5.32 -39.89 2.08
N GLU A 205 -5.02 -41.01 2.70
CA GLU A 205 -3.77 -41.27 3.46
C GLU A 205 -3.40 -40.20 4.49
N GLY A 206 -4.43 -39.49 5.06
CA GLY A 206 -4.24 -38.47 6.08
C GLY A 206 -3.95 -37.07 5.51
N HIS A 207 -4.08 -36.87 4.20
CA HIS A 207 -3.94 -35.59 3.53
C HIS A 207 -5.17 -35.27 2.69
N LEU A 208 -5.36 -33.98 2.36
CA LEU A 208 -6.35 -33.57 1.37
C LEU A 208 -5.89 -33.98 -0.03
N SER A 209 -6.80 -34.51 -0.83
CA SER A 209 -6.58 -34.94 -2.22
C SER A 209 -7.62 -34.30 -3.13
N HIS A 210 -7.22 -33.82 -4.29
CA HIS A 210 -8.10 -33.27 -5.31
C HIS A 210 -7.67 -33.83 -6.67
N ASP A 211 -8.62 -34.37 -7.45
CA ASP A 211 -8.38 -35.05 -8.74
C ASP A 211 -7.34 -36.17 -8.66
N GLY A 212 -7.39 -36.98 -7.59
CA GLY A 212 -6.50 -38.15 -7.39
C GLY A 212 -5.04 -37.75 -7.13
N SER A 213 -4.76 -36.55 -6.72
CA SER A 213 -3.44 -36.05 -6.35
C SER A 213 -3.50 -35.27 -5.04
N THR A 214 -2.48 -35.40 -4.19
CA THR A 214 -2.40 -34.64 -2.94
C THR A 214 -2.58 -33.14 -3.20
N LEU A 215 -3.47 -32.51 -2.43
CA LEU A 215 -3.64 -31.06 -2.44
C LEU A 215 -2.55 -30.44 -1.55
N THR A 216 -1.77 -29.53 -2.13
CA THR A 216 -0.66 -28.86 -1.45
C THR A 216 -0.83 -27.35 -1.46
N SER A 217 -0.13 -26.66 -0.57
CA SER A 217 -0.05 -25.19 -0.56
C SER A 217 0.26 -24.63 -1.94
N GLU A 218 1.23 -25.22 -2.65
CA GLU A 218 1.67 -24.77 -3.98
C GLU A 218 0.56 -24.91 -5.05
N ARG A 219 -0.26 -25.96 -4.95
CA ARG A 219 -1.40 -26.14 -5.88
C ARG A 219 -2.48 -25.09 -5.64
N VAL A 220 -2.77 -24.76 -4.38
CA VAL A 220 -3.73 -23.72 -4.04
C VAL A 220 -3.18 -22.34 -4.46
N LYS A 221 -1.91 -22.04 -4.17
CA LYS A 221 -1.23 -20.81 -4.65
C LYS A 221 -1.31 -20.68 -6.16
N THR A 222 -1.04 -21.75 -6.91
CA THR A 222 -1.12 -21.74 -8.38
C THR A 222 -2.53 -21.41 -8.89
N ALA A 223 -3.58 -21.89 -8.21
CA ALA A 223 -4.96 -21.57 -8.57
C ALA A 223 -5.28 -20.08 -8.32
N ILE A 224 -4.83 -19.54 -7.18
CA ILE A 224 -4.93 -18.11 -6.83
C ILE A 224 -4.23 -17.27 -7.90
N GLU A 225 -2.94 -17.52 -8.15
CA GLU A 225 -2.11 -16.78 -9.11
C GLU A 225 -2.70 -16.81 -10.52
N THR A 226 -3.15 -17.99 -10.97
CA THR A 226 -3.75 -18.13 -12.31
C THR A 226 -5.01 -17.28 -12.43
N THR A 227 -5.87 -17.32 -11.42
CA THR A 227 -7.11 -16.53 -11.39
C THR A 227 -6.81 -15.03 -11.40
N LEU A 228 -5.84 -14.59 -10.61
CA LEU A 228 -5.43 -13.18 -10.58
C LEU A 228 -4.84 -12.69 -11.91
N VAL A 229 -4.01 -13.52 -12.56
CA VAL A 229 -3.47 -13.19 -13.89
C VAL A 229 -4.59 -13.02 -14.92
N GLU A 230 -5.61 -13.88 -14.91
CA GLU A 230 -6.79 -13.78 -15.78
C GLU A 230 -7.63 -12.52 -15.49
N ARG A 231 -7.55 -11.99 -14.25
CA ARG A 231 -8.22 -10.75 -13.82
C ARG A 231 -7.38 -9.50 -14.01
N GLY A 232 -6.18 -9.61 -14.62
CA GLY A 232 -5.30 -8.48 -14.86
C GLY A 232 -4.52 -8.01 -13.63
N CYS A 233 -4.45 -8.83 -12.58
CA CYS A 233 -3.65 -8.58 -11.40
C CYS A 233 -2.28 -9.28 -11.46
N ALA A 234 -1.35 -8.80 -10.66
CA ALA A 234 -0.09 -9.44 -10.30
C ALA A 234 -0.15 -9.85 -8.82
N LEU A 235 0.60 -10.89 -8.49
CA LEU A 235 0.79 -11.33 -7.12
C LEU A 235 2.25 -11.76 -7.00
N ASP A 236 2.99 -11.10 -6.13
CA ASP A 236 4.42 -11.41 -5.94
C ASP A 236 4.58 -12.56 -4.93
N ASP A 237 3.67 -12.65 -3.95
CA ASP A 237 3.66 -13.68 -2.92
C ASP A 237 2.24 -13.87 -2.36
N THR A 238 2.00 -15.00 -1.67
CA THR A 238 0.75 -15.31 -0.98
C THR A 238 0.98 -16.36 0.10
N ILE A 239 0.14 -16.36 1.13
CA ILE A 239 0.17 -17.34 2.20
C ILE A 239 -0.90 -18.41 1.94
N VAL A 240 -0.50 -19.68 2.02
CA VAL A 240 -1.39 -20.84 2.13
C VAL A 240 -0.74 -21.77 3.16
N ALA A 241 -0.99 -21.49 4.44
CA ALA A 241 -0.30 -22.12 5.56
C ALA A 241 -1.25 -23.03 6.35
N CYS A 242 -0.92 -24.33 6.43
CA CYS A 242 -1.76 -25.35 7.07
C CYS A 242 -1.20 -25.75 8.44
N GLY A 243 -2.08 -25.84 9.43
CA GLY A 243 -1.73 -26.31 10.77
C GLY A 243 -0.61 -25.51 11.41
N THR A 244 0.51 -26.14 11.76
CA THR A 244 1.64 -25.50 12.45
C THR A 244 2.30 -24.39 11.63
N ASP A 245 2.34 -24.50 10.29
CA ASP A 245 2.89 -23.43 9.44
C ASP A 245 2.09 -22.13 9.60
N GLY A 246 0.76 -22.22 9.72
CA GLY A 246 -0.11 -21.06 9.95
C GLY A 246 0.05 -20.43 11.35
N ALA A 247 0.82 -21.01 12.26
CA ALA A 247 1.11 -20.42 13.58
C ALA A 247 2.16 -19.32 13.54
N ASP A 248 2.90 -19.18 12.43
CA ASP A 248 3.73 -18.01 12.13
C ASP A 248 2.96 -17.11 11.14
N PRO A 249 2.64 -15.85 11.50
CA PRO A 249 1.86 -14.96 10.63
C PRO A 249 2.40 -14.79 9.21
N HIS A 250 3.71 -14.93 9.03
CA HIS A 250 4.40 -14.73 7.76
C HIS A 250 4.91 -16.00 7.10
N ASP A 251 4.67 -17.18 7.67
CA ASP A 251 5.01 -18.43 6.98
C ASP A 251 4.13 -18.60 5.73
N ARG A 252 4.78 -18.74 4.60
CA ARG A 252 4.08 -18.86 3.31
C ARG A 252 3.35 -20.19 3.15
N GLY A 253 3.64 -21.16 3.99
CA GLY A 253 3.14 -22.53 3.91
C GLY A 253 3.73 -23.31 2.76
N SER A 254 3.83 -24.62 2.94
CA SER A 254 4.35 -25.54 1.92
C SER A 254 3.86 -26.98 2.11
N GLY A 255 3.89 -27.77 1.05
CA GLY A 255 3.59 -29.20 1.09
C GLY A 255 2.11 -29.54 1.28
N PRO A 256 1.81 -30.79 1.72
CA PRO A 256 0.46 -31.33 1.79
C PRO A 256 -0.43 -30.62 2.81
N LEU A 257 -1.67 -30.32 2.44
CA LEU A 257 -2.69 -29.84 3.36
C LEU A 257 -3.33 -31.02 4.11
N ALA A 258 -3.57 -30.85 5.40
CA ALA A 258 -4.14 -31.86 6.27
C ALA A 258 -5.64 -31.59 6.53
N PRO A 259 -6.48 -32.64 6.68
CA PRO A 259 -7.84 -32.47 7.15
C PRO A 259 -7.84 -32.08 8.64
N ASP A 260 -8.93 -31.45 9.09
CA ASP A 260 -9.22 -31.03 10.46
C ASP A 260 -8.27 -29.92 10.99
N GLU A 261 -7.28 -29.51 10.21
CA GLU A 261 -6.32 -28.44 10.52
C GLU A 261 -6.75 -27.12 9.87
N PRO A 262 -6.49 -25.95 10.52
CA PRO A 262 -6.75 -24.66 9.92
C PRO A 262 -5.77 -24.39 8.76
N VAL A 263 -6.28 -23.88 7.67
CA VAL A 263 -5.53 -23.40 6.51
C VAL A 263 -5.75 -21.88 6.42
N VAL A 264 -4.73 -21.10 6.75
CA VAL A 264 -4.72 -19.65 6.56
C VAL A 264 -4.38 -19.37 5.10
N ILE A 265 -5.28 -18.65 4.43
CA ILE A 265 -5.07 -18.17 3.06
C ILE A 265 -5.14 -16.66 3.06
N ASP A 266 -4.01 -16.03 2.71
CA ASP A 266 -3.83 -14.59 2.69
C ASP A 266 -3.33 -14.18 1.30
N VAL A 267 -4.07 -13.25 0.67
CA VAL A 267 -3.88 -12.89 -0.74
C VAL A 267 -3.93 -11.37 -0.89
N PHE A 268 -2.81 -10.78 -1.35
CA PHE A 268 -2.60 -9.33 -1.46
C PHE A 268 -2.18 -8.91 -2.88
N PRO A 269 -3.06 -9.03 -3.87
CA PRO A 269 -2.75 -8.76 -5.26
C PRO A 269 -2.63 -7.26 -5.57
N ARG A 270 -1.92 -6.95 -6.67
CA ARG A 270 -1.83 -5.62 -7.26
C ARG A 270 -2.45 -5.59 -8.66
N SER A 271 -3.28 -4.61 -8.94
CA SER A 271 -3.74 -4.34 -10.31
C SER A 271 -2.56 -3.98 -11.23
N LYS A 272 -2.43 -4.64 -12.39
CA LYS A 272 -1.40 -4.31 -13.38
C LYS A 272 -1.65 -2.95 -14.04
N ALA A 273 -2.91 -2.54 -14.14
CA ALA A 273 -3.31 -1.30 -14.80
C ALA A 273 -3.17 -0.09 -13.87
N THR A 274 -3.74 -0.17 -12.67
CA THR A 274 -3.82 0.97 -11.75
C THR A 274 -2.74 0.94 -10.66
N LYS A 275 -2.12 -0.23 -10.44
CA LYS A 275 -1.10 -0.52 -9.42
C LYS A 275 -1.61 -0.53 -7.98
N TYR A 276 -2.89 -0.26 -7.75
CA TYR A 276 -3.49 -0.36 -6.43
C TYR A 276 -3.58 -1.80 -5.97
N HIS A 277 -3.26 -2.01 -4.70
CA HIS A 277 -3.35 -3.28 -4.00
C HIS A 277 -4.77 -3.53 -3.48
N ALA A 278 -4.99 -4.78 -3.12
CA ALA A 278 -6.06 -5.24 -2.26
C ALA A 278 -5.47 -6.23 -1.26
N ASP A 279 -6.21 -6.54 -0.20
CA ASP A 279 -5.77 -7.47 0.83
C ASP A 279 -6.95 -8.22 1.43
N MET A 280 -6.78 -9.53 1.68
CA MET A 280 -7.81 -10.34 2.33
C MET A 280 -7.26 -11.67 2.84
N THR A 281 -7.51 -11.97 4.09
CA THR A 281 -7.24 -13.27 4.68
C THR A 281 -8.52 -14.01 5.08
N ARG A 282 -8.55 -15.32 4.85
CA ARG A 282 -9.53 -16.26 5.40
C ARG A 282 -8.83 -17.49 5.96
N THR A 283 -9.40 -18.06 7.00
CA THR A 283 -8.98 -19.36 7.54
C THR A 283 -10.06 -20.39 7.30
N PHE A 284 -9.70 -21.50 6.69
CA PHE A 284 -10.62 -22.60 6.40
C PHE A 284 -10.17 -23.92 7.03
N VAL A 285 -11.14 -24.78 7.31
CA VAL A 285 -10.93 -26.17 7.73
C VAL A 285 -11.78 -27.10 6.89
N VAL A 286 -11.15 -28.12 6.30
CA VAL A 286 -11.84 -29.24 5.65
C VAL A 286 -11.93 -30.37 6.67
N GLY A 287 -13.17 -30.71 7.12
CA GLY A 287 -13.42 -31.70 8.16
C GLY A 287 -13.82 -31.11 9.51
N GLU A 288 -13.38 -31.66 10.63
CA GLU A 288 -13.83 -31.33 11.97
C GLU A 288 -12.74 -30.60 12.79
N PRO A 289 -12.73 -29.26 12.82
CA PRO A 289 -11.75 -28.53 13.63
C PRO A 289 -11.90 -28.82 15.12
N THR A 290 -10.79 -28.78 15.84
CA THR A 290 -10.79 -28.95 17.29
C THR A 290 -11.61 -27.85 17.97
N ALA A 291 -12.07 -28.09 19.20
CA ALA A 291 -12.76 -27.07 19.98
C ALA A 291 -11.88 -25.83 20.28
N ALA A 292 -10.56 -26.00 20.28
CA ALA A 292 -9.63 -24.88 20.45
C ALA A 292 -9.58 -24.00 19.21
N VAL A 293 -9.54 -24.57 18.01
CA VAL A 293 -9.57 -23.86 16.73
C VAL A 293 -10.91 -23.09 16.59
N ARG A 294 -12.06 -23.73 16.89
CA ARG A 294 -13.37 -23.07 16.86
C ARG A 294 -13.43 -21.86 17.78
N ARG A 295 -12.98 -22.00 19.05
CA ARG A 295 -12.97 -20.87 20.00
C ARG A 295 -12.08 -19.72 19.55
N ARG A 296 -10.92 -20.01 18.93
CA ARG A 296 -10.05 -18.97 18.38
C ARG A 296 -10.71 -18.21 17.24
N HIS A 297 -11.35 -18.95 16.34
CA HIS A 297 -12.09 -18.33 15.24
C HIS A 297 -13.26 -17.47 15.75
N GLU A 298 -14.05 -17.97 16.72
CA GLU A 298 -15.11 -17.19 17.35
C GLU A 298 -14.58 -15.91 18.00
N ALA A 299 -13.48 -15.99 18.78
CA ALA A 299 -12.85 -14.82 19.37
C ALA A 299 -12.28 -13.83 18.31
N THR A 300 -11.79 -14.35 17.17
CA THR A 300 -11.32 -13.50 16.07
C THR A 300 -12.47 -12.74 15.40
N LEU A 301 -13.64 -13.37 15.22
CA LEU A 301 -14.82 -12.68 14.72
C LEU A 301 -15.36 -11.64 15.73
N GLU A 302 -15.37 -11.96 17.03
CA GLU A 302 -15.73 -10.99 18.08
C GLU A 302 -14.77 -9.80 18.11
N ALA A 303 -13.47 -10.03 17.91
CA ALA A 303 -12.46 -8.97 17.83
C ALA A 303 -12.64 -8.08 16.58
N MET A 304 -13.00 -8.68 15.46
CA MET A 304 -13.32 -7.95 14.23
C MET A 304 -14.58 -7.10 14.41
N ASP A 305 -15.62 -7.63 15.04
CA ASP A 305 -16.84 -6.88 15.33
C ASP A 305 -16.56 -5.71 16.29
N ALA A 306 -15.69 -5.88 17.28
CA ALA A 306 -15.28 -4.80 18.19
C ALA A 306 -14.51 -3.68 17.44
N ALA A 307 -13.64 -4.04 16.49
CA ALA A 307 -12.99 -3.05 15.61
C ALA A 307 -14.02 -2.28 14.78
N TYR A 308 -15.02 -2.95 14.22
CA TYR A 308 -16.10 -2.32 13.47
C TYR A 308 -16.99 -1.42 14.33
N ASP A 309 -17.24 -1.78 15.58
CA ASP A 309 -18.00 -0.93 16.51
C ASP A 309 -17.28 0.42 16.75
N VAL A 310 -15.94 0.41 16.84
CA VAL A 310 -15.13 1.66 16.90
C VAL A 310 -15.23 2.42 15.58
N LEU A 311 -15.02 1.77 14.44
CA LEU A 311 -15.08 2.38 13.11
C LEU A 311 -16.47 2.93 12.76
N ALA A 312 -17.55 2.42 13.37
CA ALA A 312 -18.91 2.88 13.15
C ALA A 312 -19.14 4.35 13.55
N ALA A 313 -18.27 4.92 14.39
CA ALA A 313 -18.31 6.35 14.73
C ALA A 313 -17.87 7.24 13.56
N GLY A 314 -17.11 6.70 12.61
CA GLY A 314 -16.54 7.44 11.48
C GLY A 314 -15.47 8.45 11.89
N ALA A 315 -14.85 9.09 10.92
CA ALA A 315 -13.81 10.09 11.15
C ALA A 315 -14.34 11.28 11.98
N SER A 316 -15.58 11.73 11.78
CA SER A 316 -16.20 12.80 12.58
C SER A 316 -16.30 12.45 14.08
N GLY A 317 -16.19 11.18 14.44
CA GLY A 317 -16.13 10.70 15.83
C GLY A 317 -14.74 10.82 16.47
N GLY A 318 -13.71 11.21 15.71
CA GLY A 318 -12.31 11.32 16.20
C GLY A 318 -11.71 9.94 16.52
N ILE A 319 -11.94 8.95 15.67
CA ILE A 319 -11.40 7.61 15.81
C ILE A 319 -9.92 7.56 15.47
N THR A 320 -9.17 6.69 16.15
CA THR A 320 -7.74 6.48 15.88
C THR A 320 -7.46 5.02 15.58
N GLY A 321 -6.38 4.75 14.82
CA GLY A 321 -5.89 3.38 14.63
C GLY A 321 -5.59 2.70 15.95
N ALA A 322 -5.06 3.44 16.93
CA ALA A 322 -4.82 2.94 18.29
C ALA A 322 -6.11 2.51 19.00
N ALA A 323 -7.20 3.27 18.89
CA ALA A 323 -8.47 2.91 19.52
C ALA A 323 -9.08 1.63 18.90
N VAL A 324 -8.93 1.45 17.59
CA VAL A 324 -9.37 0.22 16.89
C VAL A 324 -8.52 -0.98 17.36
N HIS A 325 -7.19 -0.81 17.44
CA HIS A 325 -6.28 -1.85 17.92
C HIS A 325 -6.55 -2.23 19.38
N ASP A 326 -6.80 -1.24 20.24
CA ASP A 326 -7.12 -1.47 21.66
C ASP A 326 -8.41 -2.28 21.83
N ALA A 327 -9.45 -2.01 21.02
CA ALA A 327 -10.70 -2.76 21.07
C ALA A 327 -10.50 -4.25 20.71
N VAL A 328 -9.66 -4.55 19.74
CA VAL A 328 -9.26 -5.93 19.38
C VAL A 328 -8.51 -6.60 20.54
N CYS A 329 -7.55 -5.89 21.13
CA CYS A 329 -6.78 -6.38 22.27
C CYS A 329 -7.69 -6.69 23.47
N ASP A 330 -8.67 -5.84 23.78
CA ASP A 330 -9.60 -6.04 24.88
C ASP A 330 -10.37 -7.37 24.73
N VAL A 331 -10.88 -7.67 23.54
CA VAL A 331 -11.60 -8.94 23.27
C VAL A 331 -10.69 -10.14 23.48
N TYR A 332 -9.47 -10.11 22.97
CA TYR A 332 -8.57 -11.24 23.11
C TYR A 332 -8.09 -11.45 24.55
N GLU A 333 -7.78 -10.37 25.27
CA GLU A 333 -7.38 -10.43 26.69
C GLU A 333 -8.53 -10.93 27.58
N ASP A 334 -9.78 -10.48 27.35
CA ASP A 334 -10.96 -10.96 28.05
C ASP A 334 -11.24 -12.45 27.78
N ALA A 335 -10.93 -12.93 26.57
CA ALA A 335 -10.98 -14.34 26.20
C ALA A 335 -9.80 -15.17 26.74
N GLY A 336 -8.83 -14.54 27.38
CA GLY A 336 -7.66 -15.17 28.02
C GLY A 336 -6.49 -15.48 27.09
N TYR A 337 -6.41 -14.77 25.97
CA TYR A 337 -5.25 -14.82 25.04
C TYR A 337 -4.27 -13.70 25.36
N ASP A 338 -2.98 -13.97 25.21
CA ASP A 338 -1.96 -12.95 25.28
C ASP A 338 -2.03 -12.04 24.04
N THR A 339 -1.73 -10.74 24.25
CA THR A 339 -1.51 -9.76 23.19
C THR A 339 -0.13 -9.11 23.41
N PHE A 340 0.46 -8.47 22.40
CA PHE A 340 1.68 -7.68 22.64
C PHE A 340 1.48 -6.54 23.63
N ARG A 341 0.23 -6.05 23.81
CA ARG A 341 -0.13 -5.05 24.81
C ARG A 341 -0.01 -5.62 26.25
N SER A 342 -0.57 -6.79 26.50
CA SER A 342 -0.53 -7.45 27.82
C SER A 342 0.81 -8.14 28.10
N ASN A 343 1.47 -8.68 27.08
CA ASN A 343 2.74 -9.39 27.16
C ASN A 343 3.61 -9.08 25.92
N PRO A 344 4.50 -8.06 25.97
CA PRO A 344 5.36 -7.68 24.83
C PRO A 344 6.34 -8.77 24.36
N GLN A 345 6.43 -9.89 25.05
CA GLN A 345 7.26 -11.04 24.70
C GLN A 345 6.42 -12.28 24.36
N ALA A 346 5.13 -12.10 24.08
CA ALA A 346 4.27 -13.19 23.69
C ALA A 346 4.78 -13.85 22.38
N GLU A 347 4.89 -15.17 22.40
CA GLU A 347 5.20 -15.99 21.21
C GLU A 347 3.93 -16.63 20.65
N THR A 348 2.80 -16.49 21.35
CA THR A 348 1.48 -17.00 20.97
C THR A 348 0.40 -15.98 21.33
N GLY A 349 -0.77 -16.07 20.68
CA GLY A 349 -1.87 -15.12 20.88
C GLY A 349 -1.96 -14.11 19.76
N PHE A 350 -2.29 -12.85 20.06
CA PHE A 350 -2.34 -11.74 19.11
C PHE A 350 -1.02 -10.97 19.11
N ILE A 351 -0.19 -11.22 18.12
CA ILE A 351 1.24 -10.84 18.07
C ILE A 351 1.59 -9.92 16.90
N HIS A 352 0.64 -9.14 16.40
CA HIS A 352 0.85 -8.12 15.38
C HIS A 352 -0.14 -6.96 15.53
N SER A 353 -0.07 -5.97 14.67
CA SER A 353 -1.04 -4.87 14.59
C SER A 353 -2.39 -5.37 14.09
N THR A 354 -3.46 -4.60 14.35
CA THR A 354 -4.80 -4.95 13.85
C THR A 354 -4.95 -4.71 12.37
N GLY A 355 -4.06 -3.91 11.77
CA GLY A 355 -4.09 -3.62 10.34
C GLY A 355 -3.17 -2.49 9.93
N HIS A 356 -3.24 -2.15 8.66
CA HIS A 356 -2.43 -1.14 7.98
C HIS A 356 -3.21 -0.48 6.86
N GLY A 357 -2.70 0.64 6.34
CA GLY A 357 -3.19 1.26 5.12
C GLY A 357 -2.87 0.41 3.89
N VAL A 358 -3.75 0.48 2.89
CA VAL A 358 -3.58 -0.18 1.59
C VAL A 358 -3.80 0.82 0.46
N GLY A 359 -2.92 0.82 -0.53
CA GLY A 359 -3.02 1.69 -1.69
C GLY A 359 -2.10 1.26 -2.82
N LEU A 360 -1.13 2.12 -3.18
CA LEU A 360 -0.07 1.78 -4.13
C LEU A 360 0.95 0.82 -3.53
N ASP A 361 1.11 0.84 -2.21
CA ASP A 361 1.80 -0.20 -1.46
C ASP A 361 0.78 -1.08 -0.73
N VAL A 362 1.15 -2.35 -0.49
CA VAL A 362 0.31 -3.24 0.32
C VAL A 362 0.28 -2.76 1.77
N HIS A 363 1.40 -2.28 2.29
CA HIS A 363 1.51 -1.64 3.60
C HIS A 363 1.86 -0.16 3.43
N GLU A 364 0.93 0.72 3.77
CA GLU A 364 1.15 2.18 3.81
C GLU A 364 0.39 2.80 4.99
N SER A 365 0.50 4.10 5.18
CA SER A 365 -0.27 4.82 6.20
C SER A 365 -1.76 4.87 5.88
N PRO A 366 -2.64 4.93 6.93
CA PRO A 366 -2.31 4.92 8.35
C PRO A 366 -2.22 3.52 8.94
N GLY A 367 -1.47 3.37 10.05
CA GLY A 367 -1.43 2.13 10.80
C GLY A 367 -2.64 1.94 11.73
N VAL A 368 -3.11 0.69 11.87
CA VAL A 368 -4.08 0.28 12.90
C VAL A 368 -3.32 -0.51 13.96
N SER A 369 -2.55 0.21 14.75
CA SER A 369 -1.51 -0.28 15.65
C SER A 369 -1.58 0.44 17.01
N PRO A 370 -0.81 0.02 18.03
CA PRO A 370 -0.77 0.72 19.32
C PRO A 370 -0.48 2.23 19.23
N ASP A 371 0.28 2.63 18.23
CA ASP A 371 0.66 4.02 17.98
C ASP A 371 -0.12 4.64 16.80
N GLY A 372 -1.23 4.01 16.37
CA GLY A 372 -2.03 4.44 15.23
C GLY A 372 -2.70 5.80 15.45
N ASP A 373 -2.46 6.72 14.54
CA ASP A 373 -2.96 8.10 14.55
C ASP A 373 -4.47 8.19 14.24
N GLU A 374 -4.97 9.42 14.13
CA GLU A 374 -6.35 9.73 13.75
C GLU A 374 -6.64 9.19 12.34
N LEU A 375 -7.79 8.51 12.21
CA LEU A 375 -8.25 8.00 10.93
C LEU A 375 -9.13 9.03 10.23
N GLU A 376 -8.80 9.32 8.97
CA GLU A 376 -9.45 10.35 8.16
C GLU A 376 -10.35 9.74 7.08
N PRO A 377 -11.36 10.49 6.59
CA PRO A 377 -12.18 10.05 5.46
C PRO A 377 -11.30 9.77 4.24
N GLY A 378 -11.51 8.61 3.61
CA GLY A 378 -10.70 8.17 2.48
C GLY A 378 -9.53 7.26 2.87
N ASN A 379 -9.23 7.09 4.16
CA ASN A 379 -8.28 6.05 4.56
C ASN A 379 -8.84 4.68 4.18
N VAL A 380 -8.05 3.88 3.47
CA VAL A 380 -8.32 2.48 3.17
C VAL A 380 -7.38 1.66 4.03
N ILE A 381 -7.95 0.84 4.91
CA ILE A 381 -7.20 0.08 5.92
C ILE A 381 -7.66 -1.37 5.98
N THR A 382 -6.78 -2.28 6.39
CA THR A 382 -7.14 -3.64 6.77
C THR A 382 -7.64 -3.71 8.21
N ILE A 383 -8.51 -4.67 8.49
CA ILE A 383 -8.89 -5.12 9.82
C ILE A 383 -8.68 -6.63 9.84
N GLU A 384 -7.58 -7.07 10.45
CA GLU A 384 -7.04 -8.42 10.31
C GLU A 384 -6.70 -9.10 11.64
N PRO A 385 -7.61 -9.10 12.65
CA PRO A 385 -7.31 -9.77 13.90
C PRO A 385 -6.94 -11.24 13.69
N GLY A 386 -5.95 -11.75 14.44
CA GLY A 386 -5.49 -13.12 14.33
C GLY A 386 -4.95 -13.70 15.62
N LEU A 387 -5.05 -15.01 15.80
CA LEU A 387 -4.52 -15.77 16.94
C LEU A 387 -3.61 -16.90 16.45
N TYR A 388 -2.39 -16.94 16.98
CA TYR A 388 -1.34 -17.85 16.56
C TYR A 388 -0.85 -18.71 17.71
N ASP A 389 -0.73 -20.02 17.49
CA ASP A 389 -0.26 -20.97 18.50
C ASP A 389 0.21 -22.25 17.78
N PRO A 390 1.50 -22.65 17.89
CA PRO A 390 2.03 -23.85 17.26
C PRO A 390 1.28 -25.15 17.60
N ALA A 391 0.57 -25.19 18.74
CA ALA A 391 -0.23 -26.34 19.14
C ALA A 391 -1.60 -26.41 18.44
N HIS A 392 -2.03 -25.34 17.77
CA HIS A 392 -3.37 -25.21 17.21
C HIS A 392 -3.41 -24.58 15.81
N GLY A 393 -2.28 -24.12 15.29
CA GLY A 393 -2.18 -23.36 14.05
C GLY A 393 -2.55 -21.89 14.21
N GLY A 394 -2.68 -21.21 13.07
CA GLY A 394 -3.10 -19.80 12.99
C GLY A 394 -4.58 -19.67 12.62
N ILE A 395 -5.18 -18.60 13.11
CA ILE A 395 -6.49 -18.10 12.68
C ILE A 395 -6.31 -16.63 12.37
N ARG A 396 -6.62 -16.20 11.15
CA ARG A 396 -6.72 -14.78 10.75
C ARG A 396 -7.96 -14.62 9.87
N VAL A 397 -8.72 -13.58 10.12
CA VAL A 397 -9.80 -13.12 9.26
C VAL A 397 -9.57 -11.64 9.02
N GLU A 398 -9.57 -11.26 7.75
CA GLU A 398 -9.22 -9.92 7.34
C GLU A 398 -10.20 -9.38 6.31
N ASP A 399 -10.61 -8.16 6.52
CA ASP A 399 -11.37 -7.38 5.55
C ASP A 399 -10.69 -6.03 5.30
N LEU A 400 -10.89 -5.51 4.11
CA LEU A 400 -10.47 -4.19 3.67
C LEU A 400 -11.62 -3.20 3.81
N VAL A 401 -11.40 -2.08 4.50
CA VAL A 401 -12.44 -1.09 4.77
C VAL A 401 -11.99 0.32 4.37
N VAL A 402 -12.98 1.17 4.05
CA VAL A 402 -12.76 2.61 3.83
C VAL A 402 -13.38 3.38 4.99
N VAL A 403 -12.61 4.24 5.64
CA VAL A 403 -13.11 5.19 6.64
C VAL A 403 -13.93 6.28 5.95
N ARG A 404 -15.08 6.62 6.51
CA ARG A 404 -15.97 7.67 6.03
C ARG A 404 -16.19 8.73 7.12
N GLU A 405 -16.74 9.86 6.76
CA GLU A 405 -17.13 10.91 7.74
C GLU A 405 -18.01 10.33 8.86
N ASP A 406 -19.04 9.58 8.48
CA ASP A 406 -20.00 8.94 9.39
C ASP A 406 -19.96 7.43 9.19
N GLY A 407 -19.02 6.72 9.88
CA GLY A 407 -18.88 5.27 9.81
C GLY A 407 -17.79 4.81 8.85
N PHE A 408 -17.96 3.64 8.28
CA PHE A 408 -17.02 3.02 7.34
C PHE A 408 -17.77 2.22 6.26
N GLU A 409 -17.08 1.89 5.20
CA GLU A 409 -17.56 1.01 4.14
C GLU A 409 -16.65 -0.22 4.07
N ASN A 410 -17.22 -1.42 4.22
CA ASN A 410 -16.46 -2.65 3.98
C ASN A 410 -16.37 -2.91 2.48
N LEU A 411 -15.15 -3.03 1.94
CA LEU A 411 -14.89 -3.33 0.54
C LEU A 411 -14.85 -4.83 0.26
N THR A 412 -14.77 -5.66 1.31
CA THR A 412 -14.71 -7.12 1.20
C THR A 412 -16.10 -7.73 1.29
N ASP A 413 -16.56 -8.40 0.24
CA ASP A 413 -17.83 -9.15 0.19
C ASP A 413 -17.54 -10.66 0.09
N TYR A 414 -17.02 -11.23 1.18
CA TYR A 414 -16.69 -12.65 1.26
C TYR A 414 -17.05 -13.22 2.63
N HIS A 415 -17.60 -14.46 2.66
CA HIS A 415 -17.98 -15.08 3.92
C HIS A 415 -16.78 -15.36 4.84
N ARG A 416 -17.08 -15.56 6.13
CA ARG A 416 -16.07 -15.79 7.18
C ARG A 416 -16.25 -17.17 7.82
N ASP A 417 -16.85 -18.13 7.10
CA ASP A 417 -17.10 -19.48 7.60
C ASP A 417 -15.76 -20.23 7.76
N LEU A 418 -15.58 -20.87 8.93
CA LEU A 418 -14.38 -21.65 9.21
C LEU A 418 -14.42 -23.02 8.52
N VAL A 419 -15.56 -23.70 8.56
CA VAL A 419 -15.71 -25.08 8.10
C VAL A 419 -16.27 -25.10 6.69
N LEU A 420 -15.58 -25.77 5.79
CA LEU A 420 -16.02 -26.00 4.42
C LEU A 420 -16.74 -27.36 4.32
N ASP A 421 -18.07 -27.32 4.11
CA ASP A 421 -18.96 -28.48 3.93
C ASP A 421 -18.94 -28.98 2.47
#